data_0067bfdda0bf7c2d5863b10d1179023c
#
_entry.id   0067bfdda0bf7c2d5863b10d1179023c
#
_cell.length_a   1.000
_cell.length_b   1.000
_cell.length_c   1.000
_cell.angle_alpha   90.00
_cell.angle_beta   90.00
_cell.angle_gamma   90.00
#
_symmetry.space_group_name_H-M   'P 1'
#
loop_
_entity.id
_entity.type
_entity.pdbx_description
1 polymer ?
#
loop_
_entity_poly.entity_id
_entity_poly.type
_entity_poly.pdbx_seq_one_letter_code
_entity_poly.pdbx_strand_id
1 'polypeptide(L)'
;MSGLAQLMRSVYWRLERRIAPGLRHAQRQYEEVLDRFVRPSIRWLDLGCGRRLLSPWRSDAEQALIARSDRVFGVDPDFASLFDNDTIPLRCLARAGALPFRSESFDLVTANMVLEHLREPEREIAEIWRLLADGGIVLLHTPNRWAFPTIFLQPIPQGLKHWAAAVLEGRSKQDVFPTYYRINTASAIRGLAARCGFDVVSIQMISTGALFALVPPLALLELLWIRLISARWGSAARPNIIAVLRKRVERAALLNAPIPVGTPAHA
;
A
#
# COMPACT_ATOMS: atom_id res chain seq x y z
N MET A 1 -25.78 10.83 5.76
CA MET A 1 -24.85 11.56 6.68
C MET A 1 -25.59 12.76 7.24
N SER A 2 -25.52 13.02 8.56
CA SER A 2 -26.17 14.18 9.17
C SER A 2 -25.56 15.51 8.67
N GLY A 3 -26.36 16.57 8.55
CA GLY A 3 -25.91 17.91 8.14
C GLY A 3 -24.76 18.45 9.02
N LEU A 4 -24.73 18.05 10.30
CA LEU A 4 -23.67 18.39 11.25
C LEU A 4 -22.32 17.79 10.84
N ALA A 5 -22.28 16.52 10.42
CA ALA A 5 -21.05 15.88 9.96
C ALA A 5 -20.49 16.52 8.68
N GLN A 6 -21.37 16.96 7.78
CA GLN A 6 -20.97 17.71 6.58
C GLN A 6 -20.39 19.09 6.94
N LEU A 7 -21.00 19.79 7.88
CA LEU A 7 -20.49 21.06 8.37
C LEU A 7 -19.11 20.92 9.00
N MET A 8 -18.92 19.93 9.90
CA MET A 8 -17.63 19.67 10.55
C MET A 8 -16.52 19.34 9.54
N ARG A 9 -16.81 18.49 8.55
CA ARG A 9 -15.87 18.21 7.46
C ARG A 9 -15.53 19.47 6.64
N SER A 10 -16.52 20.32 6.36
CA SER A 10 -16.27 21.57 5.62
C SER A 10 -15.40 22.55 6.41
N VAL A 11 -15.54 22.59 7.74
CA VAL A 11 -14.66 23.35 8.65
C VAL A 11 -13.24 22.78 8.61
N TYR A 12 -13.10 21.42 8.71
CA TYR A 12 -11.83 20.74 8.61
C TYR A 12 -11.06 21.12 7.33
N TRP A 13 -11.70 21.01 6.16
CA TRP A 13 -11.07 21.33 4.88
C TRP A 13 -10.68 22.81 4.73
N ARG A 14 -11.42 23.72 5.36
CA ARG A 14 -11.03 25.14 5.40
C ARG A 14 -9.80 25.38 6.27
N LEU A 15 -9.72 24.74 7.43
CA LEU A 15 -8.57 24.81 8.32
C LEU A 15 -7.34 24.17 7.68
N GLU A 16 -7.48 23.01 7.05
CA GLU A 16 -6.40 22.32 6.37
C GLU A 16 -5.74 23.22 5.31
N ARG A 17 -6.55 23.85 4.45
CA ARG A 17 -6.01 24.77 3.44
C ARG A 17 -5.21 25.94 4.00
N ARG A 18 -5.50 26.36 5.24
CA ARG A 18 -4.79 27.47 5.91
C ARG A 18 -3.56 27.00 6.68
N ILE A 19 -3.66 25.88 7.37
CA ILE A 19 -2.64 25.40 8.31
C ILE A 19 -1.61 24.51 7.60
N ALA A 20 -2.08 23.63 6.71
CA ALA A 20 -1.27 22.66 5.99
C ALA A 20 -1.58 22.68 4.47
N PRO A 21 -1.34 23.82 3.75
CA PRO A 21 -1.80 24.01 2.37
C PRO A 21 -1.17 23.02 1.36
N GLY A 22 -0.07 22.37 1.73
CA GLY A 22 0.60 21.36 0.89
C GLY A 22 0.22 19.91 1.26
N LEU A 23 -0.74 19.71 2.16
CA LEU A 23 -1.13 18.36 2.57
C LEU A 23 -1.85 17.66 1.42
N ARG A 24 -1.37 16.47 1.09
CA ARG A 24 -1.95 15.62 0.03
C ARG A 24 -2.43 14.32 0.65
N HIS A 25 -3.61 13.89 0.28
CA HIS A 25 -4.18 12.64 0.78
C HIS A 25 -3.27 11.45 0.41
N ALA A 26 -3.03 10.53 1.37
CA ALA A 26 -2.11 9.40 1.19
C ALA A 26 -2.48 8.53 -0.02
N GLN A 27 -3.77 8.28 -0.26
CA GLN A 27 -4.23 7.49 -1.40
C GLN A 27 -3.90 8.15 -2.75
N ARG A 28 -3.97 9.49 -2.86
CA ARG A 28 -3.54 10.18 -4.08
C ARG A 28 -2.05 10.06 -4.32
N GLN A 29 -1.24 10.15 -3.26
CA GLN A 29 0.20 9.97 -3.37
C GLN A 29 0.56 8.53 -3.76
N TYR A 30 -0.15 7.54 -3.20
CA TYR A 30 -0.02 6.13 -3.60
C TYR A 30 -0.39 5.92 -5.07
N GLU A 31 -1.54 6.44 -5.51
CA GLU A 31 -2.02 6.38 -6.89
C GLU A 31 -1.01 6.99 -7.88
N GLU A 32 -0.42 8.14 -7.57
CA GLU A 32 0.59 8.78 -8.42
C GLU A 32 1.88 7.95 -8.54
N VAL A 33 2.25 7.20 -7.49
CA VAL A 33 3.38 6.28 -7.57
C VAL A 33 2.98 5.05 -8.39
N LEU A 34 1.78 4.51 -8.17
CA LEU A 34 1.24 3.36 -8.92
C LEU A 34 1.15 3.66 -10.42
N ASP A 35 0.66 4.84 -10.78
CA ASP A 35 0.50 5.30 -12.16
C ASP A 35 1.80 5.22 -12.99
N ARG A 36 2.96 5.39 -12.35
CA ARG A 36 4.28 5.29 -13.01
C ARG A 36 4.65 3.87 -13.43
N PHE A 37 4.04 2.86 -12.79
CA PHE A 37 4.35 1.46 -13.03
C PHE A 37 3.29 0.74 -13.86
N VAL A 38 2.04 1.21 -13.84
CA VAL A 38 0.96 0.63 -14.64
C VAL A 38 1.11 1.09 -16.10
N ARG A 39 1.42 0.15 -16.97
CA ARG A 39 1.63 0.33 -18.41
C ARG A 39 0.94 -0.78 -19.20
N PRO A 40 0.70 -0.63 -20.50
CA PRO A 40 0.15 -1.70 -21.34
C PRO A 40 0.96 -2.99 -21.19
N SER A 41 0.26 -4.12 -21.22
CA SER A 41 0.81 -5.47 -21.13
C SER A 41 1.47 -5.82 -19.79
N ILE A 42 1.29 -5.02 -18.73
CA ILE A 42 1.81 -5.36 -17.40
C ILE A 42 0.97 -6.47 -16.77
N ARG A 43 1.64 -7.50 -16.23
CA ARG A 43 1.02 -8.55 -15.41
C ARG A 43 1.03 -8.07 -13.96
N TRP A 44 -0.13 -7.69 -13.46
CA TRP A 44 -0.27 -7.02 -12.19
C TRP A 44 -1.04 -7.88 -11.17
N LEU A 45 -0.46 -8.08 -10.00
CA LEU A 45 -1.10 -8.69 -8.83
C LEU A 45 -1.37 -7.63 -7.78
N ASP A 46 -2.63 -7.48 -7.36
CA ASP A 46 -3.01 -6.67 -6.20
C ASP A 46 -3.27 -7.57 -5.00
N LEU A 47 -2.39 -7.51 -4.00
CA LEU A 47 -2.44 -8.29 -2.78
C LEU A 47 -3.23 -7.55 -1.71
N GLY A 48 -4.26 -8.21 -1.16
CA GLY A 48 -5.22 -7.58 -0.27
C GLY A 48 -6.14 -6.63 -1.03
N CYS A 49 -6.66 -7.08 -2.17
CA CYS A 49 -7.45 -6.24 -3.09
C CYS A 49 -8.80 -5.81 -2.50
N GLY A 50 -9.26 -6.44 -1.43
CA GLY A 50 -10.51 -6.11 -0.77
C GLY A 50 -11.68 -5.97 -1.75
N ARG A 51 -12.55 -5.00 -1.47
CA ARG A 51 -13.66 -4.64 -2.34
C ARG A 51 -13.27 -3.73 -3.50
N ARG A 52 -12.11 -3.06 -3.43
CA ARG A 52 -11.61 -2.08 -4.42
C ARG A 52 -10.12 -1.88 -4.30
N LEU A 53 -9.48 -1.65 -5.43
CA LEU A 53 -8.07 -1.30 -5.52
C LEU A 53 -7.77 0.08 -4.91
N LEU A 54 -8.62 1.07 -5.20
CA LEU A 54 -8.53 2.43 -4.69
C LEU A 54 -9.74 2.80 -3.84
N SER A 55 -9.67 3.93 -3.14
CA SER A 55 -10.80 4.46 -2.37
C SER A 55 -12.00 4.79 -3.28
N PRO A 56 -13.26 4.63 -2.80
CA PRO A 56 -14.48 4.81 -3.61
C PRO A 56 -14.57 6.17 -4.32
N TRP A 57 -14.00 7.23 -3.75
CA TRP A 57 -13.95 8.56 -4.36
C TRP A 57 -12.92 8.69 -5.51
N ARG A 58 -12.22 7.58 -5.84
CA ARG A 58 -11.24 7.47 -6.94
C ARG A 58 -11.62 6.38 -7.95
N SER A 59 -12.90 6.04 -8.05
CA SER A 59 -13.38 4.98 -8.94
C SER A 59 -12.97 5.18 -10.41
N ASP A 60 -13.03 6.42 -10.92
CA ASP A 60 -12.65 6.71 -12.30
C ASP A 60 -11.15 6.45 -12.56
N ALA A 61 -10.30 6.84 -11.61
CA ALA A 61 -8.86 6.56 -11.68
C ALA A 61 -8.56 5.07 -11.58
N GLU A 62 -9.27 4.33 -10.73
CA GLU A 62 -9.18 2.88 -10.62
C GLU A 62 -9.51 2.20 -11.95
N GLN A 63 -10.64 2.55 -12.56
CA GLN A 63 -11.05 2.02 -13.86
C GLN A 63 -10.02 2.33 -14.96
N ALA A 64 -9.48 3.55 -14.98
CA ALA A 64 -8.46 3.95 -15.95
C ALA A 64 -7.14 3.16 -15.77
N LEU A 65 -6.72 2.87 -14.54
CA LEU A 65 -5.55 2.05 -14.25
C LEU A 65 -5.76 0.60 -14.70
N ILE A 66 -6.92 0.01 -14.37
CA ILE A 66 -7.27 -1.35 -14.76
C ILE A 66 -7.36 -1.48 -16.29
N ALA A 67 -8.03 -0.54 -16.96
CA ALA A 67 -8.18 -0.56 -18.40
C ALA A 67 -6.84 -0.41 -19.16
N ARG A 68 -5.86 0.26 -18.55
CA ARG A 68 -4.53 0.44 -19.13
C ARG A 68 -3.62 -0.79 -18.96
N SER A 69 -3.88 -1.61 -17.96
CA SER A 69 -3.16 -2.87 -17.74
C SER A 69 -3.73 -3.99 -18.60
N ASP A 70 -2.90 -4.96 -18.99
CA ASP A 70 -3.37 -6.14 -19.74
C ASP A 70 -4.21 -7.04 -18.83
N ARG A 71 -3.68 -7.35 -17.65
CA ARG A 71 -4.35 -8.22 -16.67
C ARG A 71 -4.04 -7.77 -15.24
N VAL A 72 -5.11 -7.59 -14.46
CA VAL A 72 -5.04 -7.39 -13.01
C VAL A 72 -5.62 -8.61 -12.34
N PHE A 73 -4.84 -9.21 -11.42
CA PHE A 73 -5.30 -10.27 -10.53
C PHE A 73 -5.43 -9.70 -9.12
N GLY A 74 -6.58 -9.89 -8.49
CA GLY A 74 -6.80 -9.53 -7.09
C GLY A 74 -6.71 -10.76 -6.20
N VAL A 75 -6.04 -10.63 -5.07
CA VAL A 75 -6.02 -11.66 -4.03
C VAL A 75 -6.41 -11.07 -2.70
N ASP A 76 -7.33 -11.74 -2.00
CA ASP A 76 -7.72 -11.38 -0.64
C ASP A 76 -8.04 -12.65 0.16
N PRO A 77 -7.76 -12.70 1.48
CA PRO A 77 -8.18 -13.80 2.34
C PRO A 77 -9.65 -13.72 2.75
N ASP A 78 -10.36 -12.62 2.50
CA ASP A 78 -11.76 -12.43 2.84
C ASP A 78 -12.67 -12.64 1.63
N PHE A 79 -13.46 -13.72 1.69
CA PHE A 79 -14.38 -14.06 0.62
C PHE A 79 -15.44 -12.98 0.36
N ALA A 80 -15.96 -12.34 1.42
CA ALA A 80 -17.00 -11.33 1.27
C ALA A 80 -16.47 -10.09 0.53
N SER A 81 -15.26 -9.64 0.85
CA SER A 81 -14.61 -8.54 0.14
C SER A 81 -14.34 -8.88 -1.33
N LEU A 82 -13.88 -10.09 -1.63
CA LEU A 82 -13.70 -10.57 -3.00
C LEU A 82 -14.99 -10.63 -3.78
N PHE A 83 -16.06 -11.12 -3.14
CA PHE A 83 -17.37 -11.22 -3.78
C PHE A 83 -17.92 -9.84 -4.16
N ASP A 84 -17.76 -8.86 -3.29
CA ASP A 84 -18.21 -7.49 -3.49
C ASP A 84 -17.28 -6.66 -4.40
N ASN A 85 -16.11 -7.20 -4.79
CA ASN A 85 -15.20 -6.49 -5.68
C ASN A 85 -15.68 -6.59 -7.14
N ASP A 86 -16.21 -5.51 -7.65
CA ASP A 86 -16.77 -5.37 -9.00
C ASP A 86 -15.79 -4.79 -10.03
N THR A 87 -14.58 -4.41 -9.60
CA THR A 87 -13.61 -3.71 -10.45
C THR A 87 -12.53 -4.63 -11.02
N ILE A 88 -12.06 -5.61 -10.23
CA ILE A 88 -11.04 -6.57 -10.66
C ILE A 88 -11.71 -7.86 -11.14
N PRO A 89 -11.63 -8.21 -12.44
CA PRO A 89 -12.33 -9.38 -12.96
C PRO A 89 -11.71 -10.72 -12.55
N LEU A 90 -10.38 -10.77 -12.38
CA LEU A 90 -9.64 -11.99 -12.02
C LEU A 90 -9.29 -11.97 -10.54
N ARG A 91 -9.98 -12.77 -9.73
CA ARG A 91 -9.85 -12.77 -8.28
C ARG A 91 -9.60 -14.17 -7.73
N CYS A 92 -8.82 -14.24 -6.65
CA CYS A 92 -8.49 -15.50 -6.00
C CYS A 92 -8.53 -15.36 -4.47
N LEU A 93 -9.19 -16.28 -3.80
CA LEU A 93 -9.19 -16.39 -2.35
C LEU A 93 -7.89 -17.06 -1.90
N ALA A 94 -6.96 -16.29 -1.35
CA ALA A 94 -5.68 -16.81 -0.86
C ALA A 94 -5.08 -15.90 0.20
N ARG A 95 -4.06 -16.42 0.93
CA ARG A 95 -3.25 -15.68 1.90
C ARG A 95 -1.89 -15.35 1.30
N ALA A 96 -1.29 -14.23 1.71
CA ALA A 96 -0.01 -13.73 1.20
C ALA A 96 1.15 -14.73 1.27
N GLY A 97 1.14 -15.67 2.24
CA GLY A 97 2.18 -16.68 2.42
C GLY A 97 2.00 -17.97 1.59
N ALA A 98 0.92 -18.08 0.77
CA ALA A 98 0.62 -19.25 -0.06
C ALA A 98 -0.27 -18.83 -1.25
N LEU A 99 0.35 -18.31 -2.30
CA LEU A 99 -0.31 -17.78 -3.47
C LEU A 99 -0.33 -18.80 -4.62
N PRO A 100 -1.49 -19.11 -5.23
CA PRO A 100 -1.64 -20.19 -6.21
C PRO A 100 -1.19 -19.79 -7.61
N PHE A 101 -0.08 -19.07 -7.72
CA PHE A 101 0.50 -18.67 -8.98
C PHE A 101 1.89 -19.25 -9.18
N ARG A 102 2.28 -19.42 -10.43
CA ARG A 102 3.65 -19.85 -10.79
C ARG A 102 4.66 -18.75 -10.45
N SER A 103 5.91 -19.17 -10.23
CA SER A 103 7.03 -18.22 -10.11
C SER A 103 7.10 -17.33 -11.36
N GLU A 104 7.54 -16.09 -11.18
CA GLU A 104 7.79 -15.11 -12.26
C GLU A 104 6.58 -14.79 -13.13
N SER A 105 5.38 -14.89 -12.55
CA SER A 105 4.11 -14.65 -13.24
C SER A 105 3.74 -13.17 -13.33
N PHE A 106 4.36 -12.29 -12.53
CA PHE A 106 3.96 -10.88 -12.41
C PHE A 106 5.14 -9.93 -12.58
N ASP A 107 4.85 -8.76 -13.16
CA ASP A 107 5.82 -7.67 -13.33
C ASP A 107 5.62 -6.59 -12.25
N LEU A 108 4.42 -6.50 -11.69
CA LEU A 108 4.04 -5.59 -10.62
C LEU A 108 3.23 -6.34 -9.56
N VAL A 109 3.62 -6.17 -8.30
CA VAL A 109 2.81 -6.55 -7.14
C VAL A 109 2.52 -5.30 -6.33
N THR A 110 1.25 -5.07 -6.01
CA THR A 110 0.82 -3.98 -5.13
C THR A 110 0.26 -4.53 -3.84
N ALA A 111 0.49 -3.79 -2.73
CA ALA A 111 -0.08 -4.08 -1.43
C ALA A 111 -0.39 -2.77 -0.71
N ASN A 112 -1.67 -2.39 -0.71
CA ASN A 112 -2.18 -1.16 -0.14
C ASN A 112 -2.86 -1.43 1.20
N MET A 113 -2.26 -1.01 2.31
CA MET A 113 -2.75 -1.26 3.67
C MET A 113 -2.83 -2.77 4.02
N VAL A 114 -1.78 -3.52 3.68
CA VAL A 114 -1.68 -4.97 3.90
C VAL A 114 -0.56 -5.33 4.89
N LEU A 115 0.57 -4.61 4.84
CA LEU A 115 1.76 -4.96 5.61
C LEU A 115 1.55 -5.03 7.12
N GLU A 116 0.65 -4.22 7.65
CA GLU A 116 0.25 -4.22 9.06
C GLU A 116 -0.41 -5.52 9.52
N HIS A 117 -0.95 -6.29 8.57
CA HIS A 117 -1.66 -7.56 8.79
C HIS A 117 -0.78 -8.79 8.59
N LEU A 118 0.46 -8.64 8.12
CA LEU A 118 1.37 -9.75 7.89
C LEU A 118 1.81 -10.39 9.22
N ARG A 119 1.60 -11.69 9.34
CA ARG A 119 1.97 -12.49 10.53
C ARG A 119 3.40 -12.98 10.45
N GLU A 120 3.85 -13.38 9.27
CA GLU A 120 5.16 -13.96 8.97
C GLU A 120 5.80 -13.20 7.80
N PRO A 121 6.20 -11.92 8.01
CA PRO A 121 6.56 -11.04 6.91
C PRO A 121 7.72 -11.54 6.04
N GLU A 122 8.69 -12.27 6.61
CA GLU A 122 9.77 -12.88 5.82
C GLU A 122 9.22 -13.88 4.80
N ARG A 123 8.34 -14.77 5.22
CA ARG A 123 7.72 -15.78 4.37
C ARG A 123 6.82 -15.15 3.31
N GLU A 124 6.01 -14.18 3.73
CA GLU A 124 5.02 -13.52 2.86
C GLU A 124 5.70 -12.63 1.81
N ILE A 125 6.78 -11.94 2.16
CA ILE A 125 7.58 -11.16 1.21
C ILE A 125 8.45 -12.06 0.31
N ALA A 126 8.94 -13.20 0.81
CA ALA A 126 9.62 -14.19 -0.04
C ALA A 126 8.67 -14.79 -1.09
N GLU A 127 7.39 -14.98 -0.75
CA GLU A 127 6.38 -15.44 -1.70
C GLU A 127 6.11 -14.38 -2.78
N ILE A 128 6.05 -13.10 -2.43
CA ILE A 128 5.97 -12.00 -3.40
C ILE A 128 7.22 -12.02 -4.32
N TRP A 129 8.42 -12.23 -3.75
CA TRP A 129 9.66 -12.33 -4.53
C TRP A 129 9.59 -13.47 -5.55
N ARG A 130 9.11 -14.65 -5.13
CA ARG A 130 8.93 -15.81 -6.02
C ARG A 130 8.03 -15.49 -7.21
N LEU A 131 6.94 -14.75 -6.98
CA LEU A 131 5.94 -14.43 -8.00
C LEU A 131 6.39 -13.38 -9.00
N LEU A 132 7.32 -12.50 -8.62
CA LEU A 132 7.79 -11.45 -9.50
C LEU A 132 8.78 -11.99 -10.54
N ALA A 133 8.64 -11.52 -11.76
CA ALA A 133 9.67 -11.65 -12.79
C ALA A 133 10.91 -10.86 -12.38
N ASP A 134 12.06 -11.19 -12.96
CA ASP A 134 13.30 -10.48 -12.73
C ASP A 134 13.19 -9.00 -13.05
N GLY A 135 13.64 -8.15 -12.13
CA GLY A 135 13.46 -6.70 -12.22
C GLY A 135 12.04 -6.19 -11.95
N GLY A 136 11.10 -7.09 -11.63
CA GLY A 136 9.72 -6.76 -11.27
C GLY A 136 9.63 -5.88 -10.02
N ILE A 137 8.53 -5.17 -9.89
CA ILE A 137 8.33 -4.12 -8.89
C ILE A 137 7.32 -4.55 -7.83
N VAL A 138 7.62 -4.24 -6.57
CA VAL A 138 6.64 -4.23 -5.47
C VAL A 138 6.37 -2.80 -5.07
N LEU A 139 5.10 -2.41 -5.03
CA LEU A 139 4.64 -1.14 -4.49
C LEU A 139 3.84 -1.39 -3.20
N LEU A 140 4.34 -0.88 -2.10
CA LEU A 140 3.79 -1.05 -0.76
C LEU A 140 3.29 0.30 -0.24
N HIS A 141 2.09 0.30 0.36
CA HIS A 141 1.59 1.41 1.16
C HIS A 141 1.10 0.89 2.50
N THR A 142 1.57 1.47 3.60
CA THR A 142 1.27 0.97 4.94
C THR A 142 1.33 2.09 5.98
N PRO A 143 0.61 1.98 7.12
CA PRO A 143 0.78 2.90 8.23
C PRO A 143 2.17 2.79 8.84
N ASN A 144 2.70 3.92 9.29
CA ASN A 144 3.94 3.94 10.07
C ASN A 144 3.64 3.59 11.54
N ARG A 145 4.33 2.56 12.06
CA ARG A 145 4.18 2.12 13.45
C ARG A 145 4.47 3.24 14.48
N TRP A 146 5.41 4.14 14.17
CA TRP A 146 5.84 5.22 15.06
C TRP A 146 5.04 6.52 14.88
N ALA A 147 4.04 6.53 14.03
CA ALA A 147 3.21 7.71 13.89
C ALA A 147 2.24 7.88 15.07
N PHE A 148 1.97 9.13 15.42
CA PHE A 148 1.04 9.50 16.47
C PHE A 148 -0.29 8.71 16.41
N PRO A 149 -1.02 8.63 15.28
CA PRO A 149 -2.26 7.87 15.25
C PRO A 149 -2.07 6.39 15.57
N THR A 150 -1.00 5.78 15.05
CA THR A 150 -0.72 4.35 15.26
C THR A 150 -0.39 4.06 16.72
N ILE A 151 0.49 4.86 17.33
CA ILE A 151 0.90 4.67 18.73
C ILE A 151 -0.31 4.76 19.69
N PHE A 152 -1.19 5.75 19.47
CA PHE A 152 -2.34 5.95 20.36
C PHE A 152 -3.48 4.98 20.09
N LEU A 153 -3.66 4.52 18.86
CA LEU A 153 -4.71 3.58 18.51
C LEU A 153 -4.29 2.12 18.74
N GLN A 154 -3.00 1.80 18.74
CA GLN A 154 -2.50 0.44 18.88
C GLN A 154 -2.91 -0.24 20.21
N PRO A 155 -2.80 0.40 21.40
CA PRO A 155 -3.16 -0.20 22.67
C PRO A 155 -4.67 -0.35 22.89
N ILE A 156 -5.52 0.26 22.07
CA ILE A 156 -6.97 0.17 22.21
C ILE A 156 -7.43 -1.27 21.92
N PRO A 157 -8.24 -1.88 22.81
CA PRO A 157 -8.79 -3.22 22.58
C PRO A 157 -9.55 -3.32 21.25
N GLN A 158 -9.41 -4.46 20.56
CA GLN A 158 -10.02 -4.69 19.25
C GLN A 158 -11.53 -4.40 19.23
N GLY A 159 -12.27 -4.83 20.27
CA GLY A 159 -13.72 -4.57 20.38
C GLY A 159 -14.07 -3.08 20.35
N LEU A 160 -13.26 -2.25 21.01
CA LEU A 160 -13.48 -0.79 21.02
C LEU A 160 -13.10 -0.15 19.68
N LYS A 161 -12.06 -0.66 19.01
CA LYS A 161 -11.71 -0.23 17.63
C LYS A 161 -12.85 -0.54 16.65
N HIS A 162 -13.44 -1.74 16.75
CA HIS A 162 -14.56 -2.15 15.92
C HIS A 162 -15.78 -1.26 16.16
N TRP A 163 -16.09 -0.95 17.42
CA TRP A 163 -17.18 -0.04 17.76
C TRP A 163 -16.94 1.36 17.21
N ALA A 164 -15.73 1.90 17.40
CA ALA A 164 -15.37 3.23 16.93
C ALA A 164 -15.40 3.32 15.39
N ALA A 165 -14.86 2.31 14.68
CA ALA A 165 -14.89 2.24 13.23
C ALA A 165 -16.33 2.16 12.68
N ALA A 166 -17.19 1.37 13.32
CA ALA A 166 -18.59 1.28 12.95
C ALA A 166 -19.35 2.60 13.13
N VAL A 167 -19.11 3.30 14.26
CA VAL A 167 -19.82 4.56 14.60
C VAL A 167 -19.27 5.75 13.80
N LEU A 168 -17.95 5.86 13.66
CA LEU A 168 -17.31 7.05 13.07
C LEU A 168 -17.14 6.94 11.55
N GLU A 169 -16.89 5.75 11.03
CA GLU A 169 -16.54 5.52 9.62
C GLU A 169 -17.62 4.74 8.86
N GLY A 170 -18.60 4.16 9.55
CA GLY A 170 -19.65 3.33 8.94
C GLY A 170 -19.12 2.00 8.39
N ARG A 171 -17.94 1.55 8.84
CA ARG A 171 -17.36 0.26 8.44
C ARG A 171 -18.09 -0.90 9.13
N SER A 172 -18.30 -2.00 8.40
CA SER A 172 -18.84 -3.22 8.99
C SER A 172 -17.80 -3.89 9.90
N LYS A 173 -18.26 -4.66 10.90
CA LYS A 173 -17.35 -5.41 11.79
C LYS A 173 -16.46 -6.42 11.04
N GLN A 174 -16.86 -6.82 9.84
CA GLN A 174 -16.15 -7.78 8.98
C GLN A 174 -14.91 -7.17 8.30
N ASP A 175 -14.83 -5.83 8.20
CA ASP A 175 -13.74 -5.13 7.51
C ASP A 175 -12.51 -4.84 8.41
N VAL A 176 -12.48 -5.35 9.65
CA VAL A 176 -11.40 -5.07 10.60
C VAL A 176 -10.57 -6.33 10.88
N PHE A 177 -9.43 -6.43 10.18
CA PHE A 177 -8.48 -7.53 10.36
C PHE A 177 -7.49 -7.27 11.51
N PRO A 178 -6.95 -8.33 12.16
CA PRO A 178 -5.89 -8.18 13.16
C PRO A 178 -4.66 -7.48 12.59
N THR A 179 -4.08 -6.56 13.33
CA THR A 179 -2.87 -5.83 12.96
C THR A 179 -1.70 -6.23 13.86
N TYR A 180 -0.53 -6.47 13.26
CA TYR A 180 0.69 -6.92 13.95
C TYR A 180 1.81 -5.88 13.91
N TYR A 181 1.83 -5.00 12.91
CA TYR A 181 2.82 -3.93 12.71
C TYR A 181 4.29 -4.41 12.80
N ARG A 182 4.61 -5.59 12.24
CA ARG A 182 5.94 -6.21 12.35
C ARG A 182 7.00 -5.52 11.52
N ILE A 183 6.61 -4.97 10.35
CA ILE A 183 7.54 -4.35 9.39
C ILE A 183 7.12 -2.92 8.98
N ASN A 184 6.30 -2.27 9.75
CA ASN A 184 5.69 -0.97 9.45
C ASN A 184 6.59 0.22 9.84
N THR A 185 7.88 0.15 9.50
CA THR A 185 8.85 1.24 9.60
C THR A 185 9.77 1.24 8.38
N ALA A 186 10.30 2.41 8.01
CA ALA A 186 11.22 2.50 6.87
C ALA A 186 12.47 1.63 7.05
N SER A 187 13.00 1.51 8.28
CA SER A 187 14.17 0.66 8.58
C SER A 187 13.84 -0.83 8.48
N ALA A 188 12.68 -1.26 9.01
CA ALA A 188 12.24 -2.65 8.93
C ALA A 188 11.99 -3.09 7.48
N ILE A 189 11.36 -2.23 6.68
CA ILE A 189 11.15 -2.49 5.24
C ILE A 189 12.50 -2.63 4.52
N ARG A 190 13.48 -1.73 4.76
CA ARG A 190 14.82 -1.84 4.17
C ARG A 190 15.52 -3.14 4.56
N GLY A 191 15.50 -3.48 5.85
CA GLY A 191 16.13 -4.71 6.34
C GLY A 191 15.50 -5.96 5.73
N LEU A 192 14.18 -6.01 5.64
CA LEU A 192 13.45 -7.13 5.04
C LEU A 192 13.71 -7.22 3.52
N ALA A 193 13.68 -6.10 2.80
CA ALA A 193 14.00 -6.04 1.38
C ALA A 193 15.40 -6.62 1.09
N ALA A 194 16.40 -6.24 1.89
CA ALA A 194 17.76 -6.74 1.74
C ALA A 194 17.86 -8.27 1.94
N ARG A 195 17.15 -8.81 2.96
CA ARG A 195 17.13 -10.26 3.24
C ARG A 195 16.37 -11.06 2.19
N CYS A 196 15.30 -10.49 1.63
CA CYS A 196 14.44 -11.16 0.65
C CYS A 196 14.86 -10.91 -0.81
N GLY A 197 16.04 -10.36 -1.10
CA GLY A 197 16.54 -10.20 -2.46
C GLY A 197 15.93 -9.04 -3.24
N PHE A 198 15.50 -7.98 -2.56
CA PHE A 198 15.03 -6.76 -3.19
C PHE A 198 16.02 -5.61 -3.08
N ASP A 199 16.06 -4.77 -4.10
CA ASP A 199 16.65 -3.44 -4.04
C ASP A 199 15.58 -2.41 -3.71
N VAL A 200 15.91 -1.48 -2.81
CA VAL A 200 15.01 -0.38 -2.45
C VAL A 200 15.13 0.73 -3.48
N VAL A 201 14.10 0.92 -4.29
CA VAL A 201 14.03 2.01 -5.28
C VAL A 201 13.70 3.32 -4.58
N SER A 202 12.67 3.32 -3.71
CA SER A 202 12.33 4.49 -2.89
C SER A 202 11.56 4.09 -1.65
N ILE A 203 11.72 4.86 -0.57
CA ILE A 203 10.84 4.83 0.60
C ILE A 203 10.48 6.26 0.94
N GLN A 204 9.19 6.58 0.87
CA GLN A 204 8.64 7.90 1.13
C GLN A 204 7.78 7.85 2.39
N MET A 205 8.12 8.71 3.36
CA MET A 205 7.29 8.95 4.52
C MET A 205 6.31 10.06 4.17
N ILE A 206 5.01 9.77 4.20
CA ILE A 206 3.97 10.69 3.76
C ILE A 206 3.02 11.07 4.88
N SER A 207 2.55 12.31 4.86
CA SER A 207 1.51 12.80 5.75
C SER A 207 0.13 12.55 5.13
N THR A 208 -0.85 12.33 6.00
CA THR A 208 -2.28 12.31 5.66
C THR A 208 -3.04 12.95 6.81
N GLY A 209 -4.23 13.44 6.56
CA GLY A 209 -5.09 14.08 7.55
C GLY A 209 -6.48 13.47 7.57
N ALA A 210 -7.38 14.18 8.25
CA ALA A 210 -8.81 13.88 8.39
C ALA A 210 -9.16 12.75 9.37
N LEU A 211 -8.25 12.34 10.26
CA LEU A 211 -8.55 11.38 11.32
C LEU A 211 -9.61 11.95 12.29
N PHE A 212 -9.44 13.23 12.67
CA PHE A 212 -10.34 13.92 13.59
C PHE A 212 -11.25 14.95 12.92
N ALA A 213 -11.56 14.78 11.63
CA ALA A 213 -12.36 15.75 10.85
C ALA A 213 -13.74 16.05 11.45
N LEU A 214 -14.29 15.14 12.26
CA LEU A 214 -15.59 15.30 12.93
C LEU A 214 -15.48 15.90 14.34
N VAL A 215 -14.28 16.18 14.86
CA VAL A 215 -14.05 16.72 16.21
C VAL A 215 -13.14 17.96 16.09
N PRO A 216 -13.71 19.17 15.88
CA PRO A 216 -12.96 20.37 15.52
C PRO A 216 -11.74 20.71 16.40
N PRO A 217 -11.79 20.60 17.75
CA PRO A 217 -10.60 20.86 18.57
C PRO A 217 -9.45 19.88 18.28
N LEU A 218 -9.75 18.58 18.10
CA LEU A 218 -8.77 17.56 17.76
C LEU A 218 -8.27 17.71 16.31
N ALA A 219 -9.15 18.12 15.40
CA ALA A 219 -8.80 18.45 14.02
C ALA A 219 -7.76 19.57 13.95
N LEU A 220 -7.91 20.61 14.76
CA LEU A 220 -6.92 21.68 14.83
C LEU A 220 -5.57 21.21 15.33
N LEU A 221 -5.56 20.40 16.40
CA LEU A 221 -4.32 19.79 16.93
C LEU A 221 -3.66 18.86 15.91
N GLU A 222 -4.45 18.04 15.21
CA GLU A 222 -3.98 17.19 14.11
C GLU A 222 -3.29 18.01 13.02
N LEU A 223 -3.92 19.09 12.55
CA LEU A 223 -3.37 19.93 11.49
C LEU A 223 -2.10 20.67 11.91
N LEU A 224 -2.03 21.16 13.14
CA LEU A 224 -0.82 21.76 13.71
C LEU A 224 0.30 20.72 13.81
N TRP A 225 -0.01 19.50 14.25
CA TRP A 225 0.94 18.38 14.28
C TRP A 225 1.43 18.04 12.87
N ILE A 226 0.53 17.90 11.89
CA ILE A 226 0.89 17.64 10.50
C ILE A 226 1.82 18.72 9.96
N ARG A 227 1.52 20.00 10.24
CA ARG A 227 2.39 21.11 9.87
C ARG A 227 3.79 20.99 10.48
N LEU A 228 3.86 20.61 11.75
CA LEU A 228 5.13 20.40 12.47
C LEU A 228 5.96 19.30 11.83
N ILE A 229 5.37 18.10 11.59
CA ILE A 229 6.08 16.95 11.00
C ILE A 229 6.28 17.06 9.48
N SER A 230 5.71 18.08 8.83
CA SER A 230 5.95 18.35 7.42
C SER A 230 7.38 18.87 7.17
N ALA A 231 8.04 19.42 8.17
CA ALA A 231 9.45 19.74 8.12
C ALA A 231 10.32 18.49 7.88
N ARG A 232 11.54 18.67 7.35
CA ARG A 232 12.44 17.54 7.00
C ARG A 232 12.78 16.66 8.21
N TRP A 233 13.01 17.26 9.37
CA TRP A 233 13.32 16.57 10.62
C TRP A 233 12.14 15.76 11.18
N GLY A 234 10.88 16.12 10.86
CA GLY A 234 9.68 15.42 11.29
C GLY A 234 9.30 14.21 10.43
N SER A 235 10.06 13.90 9.38
CA SER A 235 9.70 12.88 8.40
C SER A 235 9.44 11.50 9.01
N ALA A 236 10.21 11.09 10.02
CA ALA A 236 10.06 9.80 10.69
C ALA A 236 8.73 9.63 11.44
N ALA A 237 8.08 10.74 11.82
CA ALA A 237 6.78 10.75 12.51
C ALA A 237 5.57 10.79 11.56
N ARG A 238 5.79 10.88 10.26
CA ARG A 238 4.69 10.88 9.28
C ARG A 238 3.91 9.58 9.31
N PRO A 239 2.57 9.63 9.16
CA PRO A 239 1.70 8.50 9.47
C PRO A 239 1.72 7.35 8.47
N ASN A 240 2.18 7.55 7.24
CA ASN A 240 2.18 6.51 6.22
C ASN A 240 3.53 6.37 5.52
N ILE A 241 3.77 5.19 4.97
CA ILE A 241 4.95 4.82 4.21
C ILE A 241 4.50 4.33 2.84
N ILE A 242 5.09 4.88 1.78
CA ILE A 242 5.04 4.28 0.44
C ILE A 242 6.44 3.78 0.12
N ALA A 243 6.57 2.49 -0.17
CA ALA A 243 7.84 1.87 -0.55
C ALA A 243 7.74 1.23 -1.93
N VAL A 244 8.76 1.45 -2.74
CA VAL A 244 8.95 0.80 -4.03
C VAL A 244 10.19 -0.06 -3.94
N LEU A 245 10.03 -1.35 -4.15
CA LEU A 245 11.09 -2.32 -4.15
C LEU A 245 11.18 -2.95 -5.54
N ARG A 246 12.38 -3.36 -5.95
CA ARG A 246 12.63 -4.07 -7.21
C ARG A 246 13.24 -5.43 -6.92
N LYS A 247 12.70 -6.48 -7.51
CA LYS A 247 13.35 -7.81 -7.45
C LYS A 247 14.74 -7.71 -8.05
N ARG A 248 15.74 -8.16 -7.28
CA ARG A 248 17.13 -8.18 -7.72
C ARG A 248 17.31 -9.27 -8.77
N VAL A 249 17.93 -8.91 -9.88
CA VAL A 249 18.32 -9.88 -10.90
C VAL A 249 19.52 -10.66 -10.38
N GLU A 250 19.42 -11.97 -10.26
CA GLU A 250 20.56 -12.79 -9.87
C GLU A 250 21.61 -12.76 -10.98
N ARG A 251 22.75 -12.13 -10.71
CA ARG A 251 23.88 -12.06 -11.65
C ARG A 251 24.42 -13.41 -12.10
N ALA A 252 24.08 -14.50 -11.44
CA ALA A 252 24.49 -15.85 -11.81
C ALA A 252 24.01 -16.26 -13.23
N ALA A 253 22.87 -15.77 -13.68
CA ALA A 253 22.38 -16.02 -15.03
C ALA A 253 23.22 -15.34 -16.12
N LEU A 254 23.86 -14.20 -15.80
CA LEU A 254 24.71 -13.46 -16.75
C LEU A 254 26.13 -14.06 -16.89
N LEU A 255 26.60 -14.78 -15.86
CA LEU A 255 27.91 -15.42 -15.91
C LEU A 255 27.89 -16.80 -16.59
N ASN A 256 26.72 -17.41 -16.74
CA ASN A 256 26.50 -18.70 -17.39
C ASN A 256 25.87 -18.58 -18.79
N ALA A 257 25.74 -17.40 -19.34
CA ALA A 257 25.38 -17.25 -20.75
C ALA A 257 26.54 -17.79 -21.60
N PRO A 258 26.30 -18.78 -22.47
CA PRO A 258 27.37 -19.30 -23.32
C PRO A 258 27.93 -18.16 -24.18
N ILE A 259 29.21 -17.94 -24.12
CA ILE A 259 29.91 -16.98 -25.00
C ILE A 259 29.58 -17.41 -26.43
N PRO A 260 29.00 -16.53 -27.26
CA PRO A 260 28.73 -16.88 -28.66
C PRO A 260 30.08 -17.24 -29.32
N VAL A 261 30.26 -18.50 -29.62
CA VAL A 261 31.42 -18.99 -30.37
C VAL A 261 31.30 -18.40 -31.78
N GLY A 262 32.13 -17.41 -32.07
CA GLY A 262 32.20 -16.81 -33.37
C GLY A 262 32.43 -17.90 -34.45
N THR A 263 31.54 -17.96 -35.41
CA THR A 263 31.68 -18.79 -36.62
C THR A 263 32.94 -18.35 -37.32
N PRO A 264 33.90 -19.26 -37.61
CA PRO A 264 35.06 -18.88 -38.38
C PRO A 264 34.63 -18.50 -39.80
N ALA A 265 35.03 -17.30 -40.22
CA ALA A 265 34.88 -16.85 -41.59
C ALA A 265 35.70 -17.81 -42.49
N HIS A 266 35.01 -18.56 -43.29
CA HIS A 266 35.64 -19.27 -44.39
C HIS A 266 36.11 -18.26 -45.45
N ALA A 267 37.42 -18.21 -45.65
CA ALA A 267 38.05 -17.56 -46.79
C ALA A 267 37.89 -18.41 -48.07
#